data_3d6b1e9c6bd4918955d9ba2c9a00a613
#
_entry.id   3d6b1e9c6bd4918955d9ba2c9a00a613
#
_cell.length_a   1.000
_cell.length_b   1.000
_cell.length_c   1.000
_cell.angle_alpha   90.00
_cell.angle_beta   90.00
_cell.angle_gamma   90.00
#
_symmetry.space_group_name_H-M   'P 1'
#
loop_
_entity.id
_entity.type
_entity.pdbx_description
1 polymer ?
#
loop_
_entity_poly.entity_id
_entity_poly.type
_entity_poly.pdbx_seq_one_letter_code
_entity_poly.pdbx_strand_id
1 'polypeptide(L)'
;MKALLKNFTSTGFLMSLFLMSGNTYSSTTKFPYVFHLVQVSLWEESIKTGRVYYPPTYEQDGFTHGTSNPEKLLSVANHFYREVEGGWQCLKMTVESLAEVGVEVIFEGTAPVGDKAPDFEGADDELFPHILGGIPRNAVIESYPVIRSKSGEFLSIPGVTSD
;
A
#
# COMPACT_ATOMS: atom_id res chain seq x y z
N MET A 1 -56.75 -9.00 -58.43
CA MET A 1 -56.21 -8.07 -57.40
C MET A 1 -55.17 -8.85 -56.61
N LYS A 2 -53.87 -8.44 -56.73
CA LYS A 2 -52.72 -9.13 -56.16
C LYS A 2 -52.46 -8.59 -54.73
N ALA A 3 -52.46 -9.44 -53.71
CA ALA A 3 -52.06 -9.08 -52.36
C ALA A 3 -50.54 -9.19 -52.22
N LEU A 4 -49.91 -8.12 -51.74
CA LEU A 4 -48.46 -8.00 -51.54
C LEU A 4 -48.13 -8.45 -50.10
N LEU A 5 -47.42 -9.55 -49.95
CA LEU A 5 -46.85 -9.99 -48.65
C LEU A 5 -45.61 -9.13 -48.39
N LYS A 6 -45.59 -8.39 -47.29
CA LYS A 6 -44.38 -7.75 -46.75
C LYS A 6 -43.67 -8.70 -45.81
N ASN A 7 -42.43 -9.08 -46.16
CA ASN A 7 -41.53 -9.83 -45.32
C ASN A 7 -40.98 -8.91 -44.21
N PHE A 8 -41.20 -9.24 -42.95
CA PHE A 8 -40.52 -8.64 -41.81
C PHE A 8 -39.24 -9.44 -41.55
N THR A 9 -38.10 -8.85 -41.85
CA THR A 9 -36.80 -9.38 -41.42
C THR A 9 -36.54 -8.96 -39.99
N SER A 10 -36.57 -9.95 -39.08
CA SER A 10 -36.19 -9.79 -37.68
C SER A 10 -34.66 -9.68 -37.60
N THR A 11 -34.15 -8.48 -37.28
CA THR A 11 -32.74 -8.26 -37.01
C THR A 11 -32.46 -8.67 -35.55
N GLY A 12 -31.89 -9.84 -35.36
CA GLY A 12 -31.46 -10.32 -34.05
C GLY A 12 -30.30 -9.45 -33.54
N PHE A 13 -30.54 -8.74 -32.43
CA PHE A 13 -29.53 -8.02 -31.71
C PHE A 13 -28.73 -9.02 -30.85
N LEU A 14 -27.54 -9.39 -31.32
CA LEU A 14 -26.60 -10.24 -30.58
C LEU A 14 -25.96 -9.41 -29.45
N MET A 15 -26.49 -9.57 -28.24
CA MET A 15 -25.93 -8.98 -27.04
C MET A 15 -24.67 -9.77 -26.67
N SER A 16 -23.51 -9.22 -27.06
CA SER A 16 -22.20 -9.76 -26.69
C SER A 16 -21.99 -9.57 -25.20
N LEU A 17 -22.08 -10.69 -24.45
CA LEU A 17 -21.78 -10.73 -23.03
C LEU A 17 -20.24 -10.64 -22.87
N PHE A 18 -19.72 -9.46 -22.58
CA PHE A 18 -18.32 -9.27 -22.22
C PHE A 18 -18.12 -9.86 -20.82
N LEU A 19 -17.64 -11.11 -20.77
CA LEU A 19 -17.11 -11.70 -19.55
C LEU A 19 -15.82 -10.96 -19.20
N MET A 20 -15.91 -10.00 -18.27
CA MET A 20 -14.74 -9.47 -17.61
C MET A 20 -14.11 -10.60 -16.80
N SER A 21 -13.05 -11.21 -17.33
CA SER A 21 -12.13 -12.03 -16.56
C SER A 21 -11.51 -11.12 -15.50
N GLY A 22 -12.08 -11.14 -14.30
CA GLY A 22 -11.43 -10.60 -13.12
C GLY A 22 -10.13 -11.39 -12.92
N ASN A 23 -8.99 -10.77 -13.20
CA ASN A 23 -7.71 -11.28 -12.75
C ASN A 23 -7.75 -11.25 -11.23
N THR A 24 -8.06 -12.39 -10.62
CA THR A 24 -7.80 -12.61 -9.21
C THR A 24 -6.28 -12.74 -9.06
N TYR A 25 -5.64 -11.63 -8.72
CA TYR A 25 -4.29 -11.68 -8.20
C TYR A 25 -4.34 -12.46 -6.88
N SER A 26 -4.18 -13.77 -6.95
CA SER A 26 -3.87 -14.57 -5.79
C SER A 26 -2.44 -14.23 -5.40
N SER A 27 -2.27 -13.22 -4.55
CA SER A 27 -1.01 -12.93 -3.91
C SER A 27 -0.67 -14.09 -2.98
N THR A 28 0.16 -15.01 -3.44
CA THR A 28 0.80 -16.03 -2.59
C THR A 28 1.97 -15.43 -1.80
N THR A 29 1.79 -14.22 -1.28
CA THR A 29 2.79 -13.64 -0.42
C THR A 29 2.73 -14.34 0.94
N LYS A 30 3.88 -14.75 1.45
CA LYS A 30 4.04 -15.33 2.80
C LYS A 30 3.41 -14.42 3.89
N PHE A 31 3.35 -13.13 3.62
CA PHE A 31 2.83 -12.09 4.50
C PHE A 31 1.62 -11.40 3.85
N PRO A 32 0.42 -11.48 4.48
CA PRO A 32 -0.82 -10.95 3.89
C PRO A 32 -1.00 -9.44 4.06
N TYR A 33 -0.17 -8.80 4.87
CA TYR A 33 -0.31 -7.39 5.20
C TYR A 33 0.75 -6.53 4.54
N VAL A 34 0.40 -5.27 4.34
CA VAL A 34 1.29 -4.18 3.96
C VAL A 34 1.33 -3.20 5.13
N PHE A 35 2.51 -3.00 5.68
CA PHE A 35 2.76 -2.04 6.75
C PHE A 35 3.45 -0.80 6.20
N HIS A 36 3.07 0.37 6.73
CA HIS A 36 3.75 1.63 6.46
C HIS A 36 4.01 2.38 7.75
N LEU A 37 5.24 2.86 7.92
CA LEU A 37 5.64 3.67 9.08
C LEU A 37 5.41 5.15 8.77
N VAL A 38 4.64 5.82 9.61
CA VAL A 38 4.24 7.22 9.39
C VAL A 38 4.48 8.06 10.64
N GLN A 39 4.91 9.33 10.45
CA GLN A 39 4.92 10.30 11.53
C GLN A 39 3.48 10.62 11.96
N VAL A 40 3.21 10.55 13.26
CA VAL A 40 1.87 10.78 13.83
C VAL A 40 1.29 12.12 13.39
N SER A 41 2.09 13.19 13.45
CA SER A 41 1.65 14.54 13.06
C SER A 41 1.18 14.64 11.62
N LEU A 42 1.87 13.98 10.68
CA LEU A 42 1.52 14.02 9.25
C LEU A 42 0.27 13.19 8.97
N TRP A 43 0.14 12.05 9.64
CA TRP A 43 -1.03 11.20 9.51
C TRP A 43 -2.28 11.86 10.08
N GLU A 44 -2.19 12.43 11.29
CA GLU A 44 -3.29 13.14 11.93
C GLU A 44 -3.74 14.36 11.11
N GLU A 45 -2.79 15.09 10.51
CA GLU A 45 -3.12 16.20 9.61
C GLU A 45 -3.90 15.71 8.38
N SER A 46 -3.49 14.60 7.77
CA SER A 46 -4.21 14.03 6.62
C SER A 46 -5.65 13.64 7.00
N ILE A 47 -5.83 13.01 8.17
CA ILE A 47 -7.16 12.66 8.70
C ILE A 47 -8.00 13.91 8.93
N LYS A 48 -7.44 14.91 9.62
CA LYS A 48 -8.14 16.17 9.97
C LYS A 48 -8.57 16.94 8.73
N THR A 49 -7.77 16.92 7.68
CA THR A 49 -8.04 17.66 6.43
C THR A 49 -8.83 16.84 5.42
N GLY A 50 -9.03 15.54 5.65
CA GLY A 50 -9.66 14.62 4.71
C GLY A 50 -8.83 14.36 3.45
N ARG A 51 -7.53 14.65 3.48
CA ARG A 51 -6.62 14.45 2.35
C ARG A 51 -6.00 13.06 2.39
N VAL A 52 -5.63 12.56 1.22
CA VAL A 52 -4.78 11.38 1.10
C VAL A 52 -3.40 11.71 1.68
N TYR A 53 -2.87 10.81 2.52
CA TYR A 53 -1.51 10.94 3.03
C TYR A 53 -0.49 10.57 1.96
N TYR A 54 0.53 11.39 1.82
CA TYR A 54 1.73 11.12 1.04
C TYR A 54 2.96 11.30 1.94
N PRO A 55 3.93 10.36 1.95
CA PRO A 55 5.16 10.54 2.71
C PRO A 55 5.97 11.72 2.15
N PRO A 56 6.83 12.38 2.97
CA PRO A 56 7.62 13.52 2.53
C PRO A 56 8.53 13.25 1.33
N THR A 57 8.93 12.00 1.13
CA THR A 57 9.82 11.59 0.04
C THR A 57 9.07 11.17 -1.23
N TYR A 58 7.73 11.18 -1.23
CA TYR A 58 6.92 10.66 -2.34
C TYR A 58 7.24 11.28 -3.69
N GLU A 59 7.44 12.58 -3.74
CA GLU A 59 7.77 13.31 -4.98
C GLU A 59 9.12 12.86 -5.58
N GLN A 60 10.07 12.48 -4.72
CA GLN A 60 11.38 11.99 -5.12
C GLN A 60 11.33 10.51 -5.49
N ASP A 61 10.65 9.70 -4.68
CA ASP A 61 10.67 8.25 -4.78
C ASP A 61 9.65 7.72 -5.80
N GLY A 62 8.57 8.46 -6.05
CA GLY A 62 7.50 8.11 -6.99
C GLY A 62 6.47 7.13 -6.45
N PHE A 63 6.63 6.63 -5.22
CA PHE A 63 5.73 5.70 -4.54
C PHE A 63 5.85 5.81 -3.02
N THR A 64 4.92 5.19 -2.30
CA THR A 64 4.98 5.07 -0.85
C THR A 64 5.60 3.71 -0.47
N HIS A 65 6.66 3.74 0.33
CA HIS A 65 7.36 2.53 0.77
C HIS A 65 6.53 1.73 1.76
N GLY A 66 6.49 0.41 1.60
CA GLY A 66 5.87 -0.51 2.51
C GLY A 66 6.79 -1.66 2.94
N THR A 67 6.38 -2.39 3.96
CA THR A 67 7.04 -3.61 4.43
C THR A 67 5.96 -4.65 4.69
N SER A 68 6.11 -5.88 4.20
CA SER A 68 5.14 -6.96 4.46
C SER A 68 5.57 -7.88 5.57
N ASN A 69 6.87 -8.10 5.72
CA ASN A 69 7.43 -8.93 6.78
C ASN A 69 7.56 -8.12 8.09
N PRO A 70 6.78 -8.43 9.15
CA PRO A 70 6.86 -7.70 10.41
C PRO A 70 8.23 -7.79 11.08
N GLU A 71 8.99 -8.87 10.85
CA GLU A 71 10.35 -9.04 11.39
C GLU A 71 11.36 -8.04 10.82
N LYS A 72 11.09 -7.47 9.64
CA LYS A 72 11.95 -6.46 9.00
C LYS A 72 11.60 -5.03 9.41
N LEU A 73 10.43 -4.80 10.03
CA LEU A 73 9.94 -3.44 10.31
C LEU A 73 10.91 -2.60 11.15
N LEU A 74 11.49 -3.19 12.20
CA LEU A 74 12.41 -2.46 13.07
C LEU A 74 13.76 -2.18 12.37
N SER A 75 14.26 -3.10 11.55
CA SER A 75 15.47 -2.88 10.75
C SER A 75 15.26 -1.75 9.74
N VAL A 76 14.13 -1.79 9.01
CA VAL A 76 13.72 -0.72 8.08
C VAL A 76 13.59 0.62 8.81
N ALA A 77 12.86 0.64 9.94
CA ALA A 77 12.62 1.85 10.72
C ALA A 77 13.92 2.47 11.22
N ASN A 78 14.80 1.67 11.79
CA ASN A 78 16.08 2.14 12.33
C ASN A 78 17.06 2.56 11.24
N HIS A 79 17.02 1.91 10.08
CA HIS A 79 17.85 2.32 8.96
C HIS A 79 17.41 3.66 8.36
N PHE A 80 16.12 3.81 8.03
CA PHE A 80 15.65 4.98 7.29
C PHE A 80 15.25 6.15 8.17
N TYR A 81 14.68 5.93 9.36
CA TYR A 81 13.95 6.95 10.11
C TYR A 81 14.48 7.24 11.51
N ARG A 82 15.56 6.59 11.94
CA ARG A 82 16.10 6.75 13.29
C ARG A 82 16.36 8.22 13.67
N GLU A 83 16.84 9.01 12.72
CA GLU A 83 17.21 10.41 12.91
C GLU A 83 16.03 11.38 12.70
N VAL A 84 14.90 10.88 12.24
CA VAL A 84 13.71 11.70 12.01
C VAL A 84 12.93 11.82 13.32
N GLU A 85 12.79 13.06 13.81
CA GLU A 85 12.13 13.35 15.07
C GLU A 85 10.62 13.14 15.05
N GLY A 86 10.02 13.12 16.24
CA GLY A 86 8.57 13.02 16.45
C GLY A 86 8.08 11.62 16.79
N GLY A 87 6.76 11.54 17.03
CA GLY A 87 6.05 10.29 17.28
C GLY A 87 5.78 9.56 15.97
N TRP A 88 5.79 8.23 16.03
CA TRP A 88 5.54 7.36 14.89
C TRP A 88 4.43 6.37 15.16
N GLN A 89 3.77 5.94 14.12
CA GLN A 89 2.82 4.83 14.15
C GLN A 89 3.00 3.95 12.91
N CYS A 90 2.54 2.72 13.03
CA CYS A 90 2.55 1.74 11.94
C CYS A 90 1.13 1.55 11.43
N LEU A 91 0.90 1.83 10.16
CA LEU A 91 -0.37 1.59 9.48
C LEU A 91 -0.36 0.18 8.91
N LYS A 92 -1.46 -0.55 9.11
CA LYS A 92 -1.67 -1.89 8.55
C LYS A 92 -2.75 -1.85 7.49
N MET A 93 -2.46 -2.41 6.35
CA MET A 93 -3.32 -2.52 5.17
C MET A 93 -3.20 -3.92 4.58
N THR A 94 -4.00 -4.22 3.57
CA THR A 94 -3.77 -5.33 2.64
C THR A 94 -3.68 -4.79 1.21
N VAL A 95 -3.21 -5.61 0.28
CA VAL A 95 -3.24 -5.28 -1.15
C VAL A 95 -4.67 -5.00 -1.59
N GLU A 96 -5.63 -5.79 -1.08
CA GLU A 96 -7.05 -5.65 -1.39
C GLU A 96 -7.63 -4.33 -0.86
N SER A 97 -7.32 -3.95 0.41
CA SER A 97 -7.83 -2.70 0.98
C SER A 97 -7.30 -1.46 0.26
N LEU A 98 -6.08 -1.53 -0.28
CA LEU A 98 -5.50 -0.50 -1.13
C LEU A 98 -6.17 -0.49 -2.52
N ALA A 99 -6.37 -1.67 -3.13
CA ALA A 99 -7.04 -1.79 -4.42
C ALA A 99 -8.49 -1.30 -4.41
N GLU A 100 -9.24 -1.51 -3.32
CA GLU A 100 -10.61 -1.02 -3.13
C GLU A 100 -10.72 0.52 -3.20
N VAL A 101 -9.64 1.21 -2.91
CA VAL A 101 -9.55 2.69 -3.00
C VAL A 101 -8.79 3.17 -4.24
N GLY A 102 -8.49 2.25 -5.19
CA GLY A 102 -7.84 2.56 -6.46
C GLY A 102 -6.32 2.74 -6.38
N VAL A 103 -5.69 2.21 -5.32
CA VAL A 103 -4.23 2.26 -5.13
C VAL A 103 -3.63 0.89 -5.42
N GLU A 104 -2.70 0.83 -6.38
CA GLU A 104 -1.98 -0.38 -6.76
C GLU A 104 -0.77 -0.60 -5.86
N VAL A 105 -0.42 -1.87 -5.62
CA VAL A 105 0.79 -2.29 -4.92
C VAL A 105 1.58 -3.24 -5.81
N ILE A 106 2.85 -2.94 -6.01
CA ILE A 106 3.80 -3.83 -6.67
C ILE A 106 4.85 -4.31 -5.66
N PHE A 107 5.43 -5.47 -5.91
CA PHE A 107 6.48 -6.03 -5.05
C PHE A 107 7.79 -6.04 -5.81
N GLU A 108 8.77 -5.30 -5.31
CA GLU A 108 10.08 -5.13 -5.94
C GLU A 108 11.20 -5.22 -4.90
N GLY A 109 12.45 -5.22 -5.35
CA GLY A 109 13.59 -5.10 -4.44
C GLY A 109 13.57 -3.78 -3.66
N THR A 110 14.41 -3.70 -2.64
CA THR A 110 14.55 -2.46 -1.86
C THR A 110 14.91 -1.27 -2.74
N ALA A 111 14.41 -0.10 -2.35
CA ALA A 111 14.72 1.16 -3.01
C ALA A 111 15.17 2.21 -1.99
N PRO A 112 15.91 3.25 -2.41
CA PRO A 112 16.23 4.37 -1.54
C PRO A 112 14.97 5.03 -0.99
N VAL A 113 15.05 5.56 0.24
CA VAL A 113 14.02 6.44 0.81
C VAL A 113 14.58 7.86 0.83
N GLY A 114 14.10 8.68 -0.10
CA GLY A 114 14.74 9.96 -0.37
C GLY A 114 16.21 9.78 -0.76
N ASP A 115 17.10 10.45 -0.06
CA ASP A 115 18.55 10.35 -0.32
C ASP A 115 19.23 9.17 0.41
N LYS A 116 18.51 8.39 1.20
CA LYS A 116 19.07 7.30 1.99
C LYS A 116 19.05 5.98 1.24
N ALA A 117 20.25 5.43 0.99
CA ALA A 117 20.41 4.15 0.28
C ALA A 117 19.82 2.95 1.07
N PRO A 118 19.37 1.89 0.39
CA PRO A 118 18.69 0.74 1.02
C PRO A 118 19.68 -0.37 1.44
N ASP A 119 20.82 -0.03 2.04
CA ASP A 119 21.92 -0.94 2.38
C ASP A 119 21.84 -1.45 3.83
N PHE A 120 20.66 -1.89 4.28
CA PHE A 120 20.48 -2.51 5.59
C PHE A 120 20.56 -4.05 5.51
N GLU A 121 20.86 -4.68 6.65
CA GLU A 121 20.95 -6.15 6.74
C GLU A 121 19.64 -6.84 6.33
N GLY A 122 19.73 -7.73 5.34
CA GLY A 122 18.59 -8.46 4.78
C GLY A 122 17.74 -7.63 3.79
N ALA A 123 18.28 -6.55 3.26
CA ALA A 123 17.60 -5.75 2.25
C ALA A 123 17.27 -6.55 0.97
N ASP A 124 18.14 -7.51 0.61
CA ASP A 124 18.01 -8.33 -0.60
C ASP A 124 17.30 -9.67 -0.35
N ASP A 125 16.85 -9.95 0.87
CA ASP A 125 16.27 -11.25 1.23
C ASP A 125 14.86 -11.46 0.66
N GLU A 126 14.13 -10.38 0.38
CA GLU A 126 12.73 -10.40 -0.03
C GLU A 126 12.34 -9.18 -0.87
N LEU A 127 11.13 -9.27 -1.46
CA LEU A 127 10.52 -8.13 -2.15
C LEU A 127 9.72 -7.28 -1.15
N PHE A 128 9.78 -5.96 -1.35
CA PHE A 128 9.06 -4.97 -0.56
C PHE A 128 7.86 -4.41 -1.33
N PRO A 129 6.73 -4.15 -0.67
CA PRO A 129 5.59 -3.54 -1.33
C PRO A 129 5.87 -2.05 -1.60
N HIS A 130 5.76 -1.66 -2.85
CA HIS A 130 5.74 -0.28 -3.30
C HIS A 130 4.29 0.11 -3.61
N ILE A 131 3.75 1.04 -2.84
CA ILE A 131 2.37 1.52 -2.96
C ILE A 131 2.38 2.65 -3.98
N LEU A 132 1.77 2.44 -5.16
CA LEU A 132 1.78 3.38 -6.28
C LEU A 132 0.75 4.49 -6.05
N GLY A 133 0.95 5.27 -5.00
CA GLY A 133 0.08 6.35 -4.59
C GLY A 133 0.29 6.73 -3.13
N GLY A 134 -0.55 7.64 -2.64
CA GLY A 134 -0.67 7.94 -1.22
C GLY A 134 -1.57 6.92 -0.52
N ILE A 135 -1.71 7.06 0.79
CA ILE A 135 -2.54 6.20 1.63
C ILE A 135 -3.82 6.94 2.03
N PRO A 136 -4.97 6.60 1.42
CA PRO A 136 -6.27 7.07 1.87
C PRO A 136 -6.62 6.46 3.24
N ARG A 137 -7.30 7.24 4.10
CA ARG A 137 -7.67 6.79 5.46
C ARG A 137 -8.44 5.48 5.48
N ASN A 138 -9.33 5.27 4.52
CA ASN A 138 -10.18 4.08 4.42
C ASN A 138 -9.48 2.82 3.88
N ALA A 139 -8.24 2.92 3.39
CA ALA A 139 -7.40 1.76 3.09
C ALA A 139 -6.79 1.14 4.35
N VAL A 140 -6.66 1.91 5.43
CA VAL A 140 -6.03 1.48 6.68
C VAL A 140 -7.00 0.66 7.51
N ILE A 141 -6.64 -0.60 7.76
CA ILE A 141 -7.42 -1.54 8.57
C ILE A 141 -7.19 -1.26 10.05
N GLU A 142 -5.94 -1.04 10.43
CA GLU A 142 -5.51 -0.89 11.80
C GLU A 142 -4.26 -0.01 11.89
N SER A 143 -4.04 0.64 13.02
CA SER A 143 -2.83 1.40 13.30
C SER A 143 -2.29 1.06 14.68
N TYR A 144 -0.97 1.01 14.81
CA TYR A 144 -0.27 0.61 16.01
C TYR A 144 0.71 1.69 16.46
N PRO A 145 0.83 1.94 17.78
CA PRO A 145 1.85 2.84 18.29
C PRO A 145 3.24 2.26 18.06
N VAL A 146 4.19 3.14 17.82
CA VAL A 146 5.61 2.79 17.73
C VAL A 146 6.33 3.25 18.98
N ILE A 147 7.07 2.36 19.63
CA ILE A 147 7.88 2.70 20.80
C ILE A 147 9.30 3.03 20.34
N ARG A 148 9.77 4.19 20.75
CA ARG A 148 11.12 4.70 20.43
C ARG A 148 11.88 5.06 21.71
N SER A 149 13.19 4.92 21.65
CA SER A 149 14.10 5.48 22.67
C SER A 149 14.22 7.00 22.54
N LYS A 150 14.82 7.63 23.55
CA LYS A 150 15.15 9.06 23.51
C LYS A 150 16.18 9.41 22.42
N SER A 151 16.98 8.43 21.97
CA SER A 151 17.95 8.60 20.88
C SER A 151 17.37 8.30 19.49
N GLY A 152 16.04 8.16 19.39
CA GLY A 152 15.35 7.94 18.12
C GLY A 152 15.28 6.49 17.65
N GLU A 153 15.86 5.54 18.38
CA GLU A 153 15.81 4.12 18.03
C GLU A 153 14.41 3.56 18.13
N PHE A 154 13.97 2.84 17.09
CA PHE A 154 12.71 2.12 17.06
C PHE A 154 12.88 0.79 17.81
N LEU A 155 12.19 0.65 18.91
CA LEU A 155 12.35 -0.47 19.84
C LEU A 155 11.32 -1.57 19.63
N SER A 156 10.05 -1.20 19.45
CA SER A 156 8.98 -2.16 19.20
C SER A 156 7.75 -1.50 18.57
N ILE A 157 6.91 -2.33 17.97
CA ILE A 157 5.57 -1.99 17.50
C ILE A 157 4.61 -2.99 18.14
N PRO A 158 4.07 -2.69 19.34
CA PRO A 158 3.22 -3.62 20.08
C PRO A 158 2.03 -4.11 19.24
N GLY A 159 1.86 -5.42 19.16
CA GLY A 159 0.84 -6.07 18.33
C GLY A 159 1.28 -6.37 16.90
N VAL A 160 2.51 -5.98 16.49
CA VAL A 160 3.07 -6.26 15.15
C VAL A 160 4.42 -6.94 15.23
N THR A 161 5.37 -6.35 15.95
CA THR A 161 6.70 -6.97 16.14
C THR A 161 6.70 -7.86 17.40
N SER A 162 7.51 -8.92 17.37
CA SER A 162 7.74 -9.73 18.57
C SER A 162 8.44 -8.89 19.64
N ASP A 163 8.01 -9.02 20.89
CA ASP A 163 8.69 -8.44 22.07
C ASP A 163 9.94 -9.24 22.40
#